data_d4feb36d4d8915e1ab265f6bca45e701
#
_entry.id   d4feb36d4d8915e1ab265f6bca45e701
#
_cell.length_a   1.000
_cell.length_b   1.000
_cell.length_c   1.000
_cell.angle_alpha   90.00
_cell.angle_beta   90.00
_cell.angle_gamma   90.00
#
_symmetry.space_group_name_H-M   'P 1'
#
loop_
_entity.id
_entity.type
_entity.pdbx_description
1 polymer ?
#
loop_
_entity_poly.entity_id
_entity_poly.type
_entity_poly.pdbx_seq_one_letter_code
_entity_poly.pdbx_strand_id
1 'polypeptide(L)'
;MAARTEFAQHGLAGARIDRIAKSAHASKERLYAHFGNKETLFREVVAADVAEFFDALTPRPDAVAEWVGNLYDLMCARPEHLRMMTWAHLEGFILDEPHAEASGGTGNEPDGEAIPVQAIPVQAIAAIETAQADGHVDRAWQPLDLLVTLLGIGLAWAHWPDPHAVTDDPTLVAHRRAVVVEAATRVIATPA
;
A
#
# COMPACT_ATOMS: atom_id res chain seq x y z
N MET A 1 10.45 -5.91 11.27
CA MET A 1 9.91 -7.21 10.78
C MET A 1 9.03 -7.93 11.79
N ALA A 2 9.46 -8.25 13.03
CA ALA A 2 8.66 -9.03 13.99
C ALA A 2 7.24 -8.50 14.26
N ALA A 3 7.08 -7.20 14.45
CA ALA A 3 5.77 -6.59 14.68
C ALA A 3 4.88 -6.64 13.42
N ARG A 4 5.44 -6.42 12.23
CA ARG A 4 4.71 -6.54 10.95
C ARG A 4 4.08 -7.91 10.79
N THR A 5 4.85 -8.98 10.97
CA THR A 5 4.35 -10.36 10.86
C THR A 5 3.23 -10.65 11.85
N GLU A 6 3.41 -10.25 13.12
CA GLU A 6 2.39 -10.44 14.16
C GLU A 6 1.09 -9.69 13.83
N PHE A 7 1.19 -8.41 13.44
CA PHE A 7 0.02 -7.61 13.10
C PHE A 7 -0.65 -8.05 11.79
N ALA A 8 0.12 -8.43 10.77
CA ALA A 8 -0.43 -8.95 9.51
C ALA A 8 -1.24 -10.24 9.74
N GLN A 9 -0.82 -11.08 10.69
CA GLN A 9 -1.52 -12.33 10.99
C GLN A 9 -2.73 -12.18 11.89
N HIS A 10 -2.71 -11.22 12.82
CA HIS A 10 -3.65 -11.18 13.95
C HIS A 10 -4.41 -9.86 14.08
N GLY A 11 -4.11 -8.85 13.27
CA GLY A 11 -4.64 -7.50 13.41
C GLY A 11 -4.19 -6.81 14.70
N LEU A 12 -4.68 -5.60 14.94
CA LEU A 12 -4.38 -4.87 16.16
C LEU A 12 -4.93 -5.60 17.40
N ALA A 13 -6.20 -6.02 17.39
CA ALA A 13 -6.83 -6.64 18.53
C ALA A 13 -6.17 -7.98 18.92
N GLY A 14 -5.90 -8.85 17.94
CA GLY A 14 -5.37 -10.20 18.15
C GLY A 14 -3.85 -10.28 18.37
N ALA A 15 -3.10 -9.23 18.02
CA ALA A 15 -1.64 -9.20 18.19
C ALA A 15 -1.24 -9.14 19.67
N ARG A 16 -0.15 -9.84 20.00
CA ARG A 16 0.38 -9.93 21.38
C ARG A 16 1.79 -9.34 21.46
N ILE A 17 1.95 -8.33 22.31
CA ILE A 17 3.26 -7.69 22.56
C ILE A 17 4.31 -8.70 23.03
N ASP A 18 3.92 -9.71 23.80
CA ASP A 18 4.85 -10.75 24.26
C ASP A 18 5.43 -11.56 23.08
N ARG A 19 4.62 -11.86 22.05
CA ARG A 19 5.10 -12.54 20.83
C ARG A 19 6.01 -11.64 20.02
N ILE A 20 5.66 -10.37 19.88
CA ILE A 20 6.49 -9.37 19.20
C ILE A 20 7.84 -9.23 19.89
N ALA A 21 7.84 -9.04 21.21
CA ALA A 21 9.04 -8.90 22.03
C ALA A 21 9.96 -10.12 21.89
N LYS A 22 9.39 -11.34 22.01
CA LYS A 22 10.14 -12.59 21.82
C LYS A 22 10.76 -12.70 20.44
N SER A 23 9.99 -12.40 19.38
CA SER A 23 10.46 -12.48 17.99
C SER A 23 11.49 -11.39 17.65
N ALA A 24 11.39 -10.22 18.30
CA ALA A 24 12.33 -9.12 18.15
C ALA A 24 13.59 -9.23 19.05
N HIS A 25 13.69 -10.29 19.87
CA HIS A 25 14.74 -10.43 20.89
C HIS A 25 14.83 -9.19 21.82
N ALA A 26 13.67 -8.61 22.15
CA ALA A 26 13.52 -7.45 23.03
C ALA A 26 12.69 -7.80 24.28
N SER A 27 12.72 -6.94 25.29
CA SER A 27 11.80 -7.06 26.41
C SER A 27 10.51 -6.29 26.15
N LYS A 28 9.41 -6.73 26.78
CA LYS A 28 8.10 -6.07 26.71
C LYS A 28 8.16 -4.64 27.24
N GLU A 29 8.91 -4.44 28.33
CA GLU A 29 9.12 -3.14 28.95
C GLU A 29 9.80 -2.16 27.99
N ARG A 30 10.78 -2.65 27.21
CA ARG A 30 11.49 -1.84 26.21
C ARG A 30 10.56 -1.43 25.08
N LEU A 31 9.67 -2.30 24.63
CA LEU A 31 8.68 -1.95 23.62
C LEU A 31 7.72 -0.88 24.13
N TYR A 32 7.18 -1.04 25.34
CA TYR A 32 6.32 -0.02 25.94
C TYR A 32 7.03 1.29 26.25
N ALA A 33 8.29 1.24 26.66
CA ALA A 33 9.08 2.45 26.90
C ALA A 33 9.32 3.25 25.60
N HIS A 34 9.36 2.58 24.45
CA HIS A 34 9.60 3.22 23.15
C HIS A 34 8.31 3.69 22.48
N PHE A 35 7.29 2.81 22.44
CA PHE A 35 6.06 3.04 21.68
C PHE A 35 4.88 3.48 22.55
N GLY A 36 4.99 3.44 23.87
CA GLY A 36 3.92 3.78 24.80
C GLY A 36 2.84 2.69 24.88
N ASN A 37 2.18 2.37 23.78
CA ASN A 37 1.11 1.38 23.72
C ASN A 37 1.15 0.56 22.41
N LYS A 38 0.26 -0.44 22.31
CA LYS A 38 0.18 -1.35 21.15
C LYS A 38 -0.34 -0.64 19.90
N GLU A 39 -1.21 0.33 20.06
CA GLU A 39 -1.82 1.09 18.96
C GLU A 39 -0.79 1.98 18.28
N THR A 40 0.03 2.69 19.07
CA THR A 40 1.13 3.49 18.54
C THR A 40 2.14 2.62 17.80
N LEU A 41 2.53 1.47 18.37
CA LEU A 41 3.39 0.50 17.67
C LEU A 41 2.76 0.05 16.35
N PHE A 42 1.47 -0.25 16.32
CA PHE A 42 0.77 -0.65 15.09
C PHE A 42 0.82 0.46 14.04
N ARG A 43 0.50 1.71 14.41
CA ARG A 43 0.55 2.87 13.51
C ARG A 43 1.93 3.07 12.91
N GLU A 44 2.98 3.03 13.73
CA GLU A 44 4.36 3.19 13.24
C GLU A 44 4.77 2.07 12.29
N VAL A 45 4.33 0.82 12.57
CA VAL A 45 4.60 -0.32 11.69
C VAL A 45 3.85 -0.17 10.36
N VAL A 46 2.59 0.27 10.37
CA VAL A 46 1.80 0.55 9.16
C VAL A 46 2.47 1.66 8.34
N ALA A 47 2.84 2.78 8.98
CA ALA A 47 3.49 3.90 8.30
C ALA A 47 4.81 3.50 7.64
N ALA A 48 5.64 2.75 8.35
CA ALA A 48 6.90 2.24 7.81
C ALA A 48 6.69 1.26 6.65
N ASP A 49 5.67 0.39 6.75
CA ASP A 49 5.33 -0.58 5.71
C ASP A 49 4.84 0.10 4.44
N VAL A 50 4.02 1.13 4.57
CA VAL A 50 3.52 1.97 3.46
C VAL A 50 4.65 2.73 2.80
N ALA A 51 5.54 3.35 3.58
CA ALA A 51 6.69 4.06 3.04
C ALA A 51 7.61 3.14 2.21
N GLU A 52 7.96 1.95 2.76
CA GLU A 52 8.74 0.95 2.03
C GLU A 52 8.06 0.48 0.74
N PHE A 53 6.73 0.37 0.75
CA PHE A 53 5.97 -0.04 -0.41
C PHE A 53 6.05 1.00 -1.53
N PHE A 54 5.83 2.26 -1.21
CA PHE A 54 5.89 3.33 -2.20
C PHE A 54 7.30 3.64 -2.68
N ASP A 55 8.31 3.54 -1.81
CA ASP A 55 9.71 3.69 -2.21
C ASP A 55 10.13 2.62 -3.23
N ALA A 56 9.59 1.40 -3.09
CA ALA A 56 9.85 0.30 -4.02
C ALA A 56 9.11 0.45 -5.36
N LEU A 57 8.10 1.33 -5.45
CA LEU A 57 7.18 1.47 -6.57
C LEU A 57 7.10 2.90 -7.11
N THR A 58 8.23 3.51 -7.43
CA THR A 58 8.20 4.81 -8.13
C THR A 58 7.87 4.58 -9.61
N PRO A 59 6.72 5.11 -10.15
CA PRO A 59 6.39 4.98 -11.55
C PRO A 59 7.44 5.67 -12.43
N ARG A 60 7.79 5.02 -13.53
CA ARG A 60 8.57 5.66 -14.59
C ARG A 60 7.63 6.11 -15.69
N PRO A 61 7.68 7.37 -16.15
CA PRO A 61 6.76 7.88 -17.16
C PRO A 61 6.78 7.11 -18.49
N ASP A 62 7.95 6.57 -18.86
CA ASP A 62 8.17 5.77 -20.08
C ASP A 62 7.79 4.27 -19.93
N ALA A 63 7.42 3.82 -18.73
CA ALA A 63 7.20 2.41 -18.41
C ALA A 63 6.03 2.18 -17.45
N VAL A 64 4.92 2.90 -17.62
CA VAL A 64 3.76 2.86 -16.71
C VAL A 64 3.13 1.47 -16.64
N ALA A 65 3.00 0.74 -17.75
CA ALA A 65 2.45 -0.61 -17.74
C ALA A 65 3.38 -1.61 -17.00
N GLU A 66 4.70 -1.50 -17.20
CA GLU A 66 5.68 -2.32 -16.48
C GLU A 66 5.69 -2.03 -14.98
N TRP A 67 5.43 -0.78 -14.57
CA TRP A 67 5.24 -0.43 -13.17
C TRP A 67 4.09 -1.22 -12.53
N VAL A 68 2.98 -1.45 -13.26
CA VAL A 68 1.87 -2.30 -12.78
C VAL A 68 2.32 -3.76 -12.61
N GLY A 69 3.16 -4.25 -13.52
CA GLY A 69 3.81 -5.57 -13.38
C GLY A 69 4.69 -5.65 -12.12
N ASN A 70 5.48 -4.61 -11.84
CA ASN A 70 6.33 -4.55 -10.64
C ASN A 70 5.49 -4.50 -9.35
N LEU A 71 4.34 -3.84 -9.38
CA LEU A 71 3.38 -3.86 -8.28
C LEU A 71 2.87 -5.29 -8.01
N TYR A 72 2.49 -6.02 -9.05
CA TYR A 72 2.11 -7.42 -8.94
C TYR A 72 3.24 -8.28 -8.34
N ASP A 73 4.48 -8.13 -8.84
CA ASP A 73 5.65 -8.84 -8.33
C ASP A 73 5.89 -8.55 -6.84
N LEU A 74 5.75 -7.28 -6.45
CA LEU A 74 5.90 -6.87 -5.05
C LEU A 74 4.83 -7.49 -4.15
N MET A 75 3.59 -7.59 -4.61
CA MET A 75 2.50 -8.23 -3.87
C MET A 75 2.72 -9.74 -3.70
N CYS A 76 3.25 -10.41 -4.73
CA CYS A 76 3.65 -11.81 -4.62
C CYS A 76 4.79 -12.01 -3.60
N ALA A 77 5.77 -11.11 -3.60
CA ALA A 77 6.91 -11.16 -2.69
C ALA A 77 6.58 -10.74 -1.24
N ARG A 78 5.55 -9.91 -1.05
CA ARG A 78 5.19 -9.31 0.26
C ARG A 78 3.68 -9.41 0.56
N PRO A 79 3.11 -10.61 0.68
CA PRO A 79 1.67 -10.77 0.94
C PRO A 79 1.23 -10.18 2.29
N GLU A 80 2.17 -9.94 3.22
CA GLU A 80 1.91 -9.31 4.51
C GLU A 80 1.50 -7.83 4.36
N HIS A 81 2.01 -7.14 3.34
CA HIS A 81 1.70 -5.73 3.11
C HIS A 81 0.20 -5.50 2.94
N LEU A 82 -0.44 -6.25 2.05
CA LEU A 82 -1.88 -6.12 1.82
C LEU A 82 -2.70 -6.41 3.08
N ARG A 83 -2.28 -7.42 3.87
CA ARG A 83 -2.95 -7.73 5.15
C ARG A 83 -2.81 -6.59 6.15
N MET A 84 -1.63 -5.96 6.23
CA MET A 84 -1.41 -4.79 7.07
C MET A 84 -2.32 -3.62 6.68
N MET A 85 -2.43 -3.34 5.37
CA MET A 85 -3.31 -2.29 4.85
C MET A 85 -4.79 -2.60 5.13
N THR A 86 -5.20 -3.87 4.96
CA THR A 86 -6.56 -4.30 5.27
C THR A 86 -6.88 -4.10 6.76
N TRP A 87 -5.98 -4.49 7.66
CA TRP A 87 -6.17 -4.29 9.09
C TRP A 87 -6.19 -2.80 9.46
N ALA A 88 -5.30 -1.99 8.88
CA ALA A 88 -5.29 -0.55 9.10
C ALA A 88 -6.63 0.09 8.70
N HIS A 89 -7.19 -0.31 7.56
CA HIS A 89 -8.50 0.15 7.12
C HIS A 89 -9.63 -0.28 8.06
N LEU A 90 -9.66 -1.55 8.48
CA LEU A 90 -10.70 -2.08 9.38
C LEU A 90 -10.66 -1.46 10.78
N GLU A 91 -9.48 -1.10 11.28
CA GLU A 91 -9.27 -0.46 12.58
C GLU A 91 -9.50 1.07 12.52
N GLY A 92 -9.91 1.60 11.35
CA GLY A 92 -10.19 3.02 11.19
C GLY A 92 -8.94 3.90 11.11
N PHE A 93 -7.76 3.31 10.96
CA PHE A 93 -6.54 4.04 10.63
C PHE A 93 -6.58 4.40 9.13
N ILE A 94 -7.49 5.31 8.81
CA ILE A 94 -7.62 5.83 7.44
C ILE A 94 -6.35 6.62 7.15
N LEU A 95 -5.84 6.41 5.95
CA LEU A 95 -4.83 7.24 5.35
C LEU A 95 -5.43 8.65 5.23
N ASP A 96 -5.11 9.53 6.17
CA ASP A 96 -5.62 10.89 6.14
C ASP A 96 -5.15 11.55 4.85
N GLU A 97 -6.11 11.92 4.00
CA GLU A 97 -5.85 12.87 2.94
C GLU A 97 -5.34 14.17 3.59
N PRO A 98 -4.34 14.82 3.00
CA PRO A 98 -4.00 16.17 3.38
C PRO A 98 -5.15 17.09 2.92
N HIS A 99 -6.27 17.08 3.64
CA HIS A 99 -7.32 18.03 3.41
C HIS A 99 -6.88 19.36 3.97
N ALA A 100 -6.64 20.24 3.00
CA ALA A 100 -6.73 21.67 3.04
C ALA A 100 -7.29 22.22 4.38
N GLU A 101 -6.47 23.05 4.97
CA GLU A 101 -6.91 24.09 5.89
C GLU A 101 -8.19 24.74 5.37
N ALA A 102 -9.32 24.51 6.00
CA ALA A 102 -10.43 25.45 6.17
C ALA A 102 -11.69 24.76 6.67
N SER A 103 -11.86 24.71 7.99
CA SER A 103 -13.13 25.14 8.60
C SER A 103 -13.01 24.94 10.11
N GLY A 104 -13.02 26.04 10.84
CA GLY A 104 -13.14 26.03 12.28
C GLY A 104 -14.39 25.29 12.73
N GLY A 105 -14.20 24.19 13.42
CA GLY A 105 -15.23 23.39 14.05
C GLY A 105 -14.70 22.90 15.40
N THR A 106 -15.15 23.54 16.47
CA THR A 106 -14.98 23.10 17.86
C THR A 106 -15.64 21.73 18.04
N GLY A 107 -14.87 20.70 18.31
CA GLY A 107 -15.44 19.40 18.66
C GLY A 107 -14.34 18.39 18.96
N ASN A 108 -14.08 18.20 20.24
CA ASN A 108 -13.48 17.04 20.91
C ASN A 108 -12.55 16.18 20.05
N GLU A 109 -11.27 16.54 20.01
CA GLU A 109 -10.22 15.73 19.42
C GLU A 109 -10.06 14.43 20.21
N PRO A 110 -10.09 13.24 19.56
CA PRO A 110 -9.46 12.08 20.16
C PRO A 110 -7.96 12.32 20.18
N ASP A 111 -7.32 12.20 21.35
CA ASP A 111 -5.88 12.27 21.57
C ASP A 111 -5.16 11.19 20.74
N GLY A 112 -4.91 11.46 19.50
CA GLY A 112 -4.19 10.61 18.57
C GLY A 112 -3.73 11.45 17.40
N GLU A 113 -2.50 11.95 17.47
CA GLU A 113 -1.83 12.60 16.37
C GLU A 113 -1.88 11.67 15.15
N ALA A 114 -2.71 12.03 14.14
CA ALA A 114 -2.84 11.29 12.92
C ALA A 114 -1.46 11.24 12.26
N ILE A 115 -0.93 10.04 12.04
CA ILE A 115 0.27 9.89 11.23
C ILE A 115 -0.16 10.18 9.79
N PRO A 116 0.40 11.21 9.12
CA PRO A 116 0.08 11.49 7.73
C PRO A 116 0.69 10.37 6.88
N VAL A 117 -0.02 9.27 6.74
CA VAL A 117 0.30 8.26 5.74
C VAL A 117 -0.26 8.82 4.43
N GLN A 118 0.59 9.42 3.62
CA GLN A 118 0.21 9.85 2.28
C GLN A 118 -0.28 8.63 1.51
N ALA A 119 -1.58 8.54 1.33
CA ALA A 119 -2.24 7.39 0.70
C ALA A 119 -1.74 7.14 -0.73
N ILE A 120 -1.36 8.20 -1.42
CA ILE A 120 -0.81 8.16 -2.78
C ILE A 120 0.34 9.18 -2.85
N PRO A 121 1.57 8.75 -3.18
CA PRO A 121 2.68 9.67 -3.31
C PRO A 121 2.42 10.69 -4.42
N VAL A 122 2.64 11.97 -4.12
CA VAL A 122 2.57 13.05 -5.12
C VAL A 122 3.44 12.74 -6.34
N GLN A 123 4.57 12.06 -6.13
CA GLN A 123 5.46 11.61 -7.20
C GLN A 123 4.80 10.63 -8.18
N ALA A 124 3.88 9.78 -7.71
CA ALA A 124 3.19 8.84 -8.59
C ALA A 124 2.21 9.56 -9.53
N ILE A 125 1.50 10.56 -9.01
CA ILE A 125 0.62 11.41 -9.84
C ILE A 125 1.46 12.20 -10.85
N ALA A 126 2.54 12.84 -10.40
CA ALA A 126 3.44 13.60 -11.27
C ALA A 126 4.07 12.74 -12.38
N ALA A 127 4.36 11.48 -12.11
CA ALA A 127 4.86 10.54 -13.12
C ALA A 127 3.79 10.23 -14.18
N ILE A 128 2.51 10.08 -13.80
CA ILE A 128 1.41 9.93 -14.77
C ILE A 128 1.24 11.18 -15.61
N GLU A 129 1.26 12.36 -15.00
CA GLU A 129 1.18 13.65 -15.72
C GLU A 129 2.31 13.81 -16.74
N THR A 130 3.53 13.44 -16.36
CA THR A 130 4.69 13.42 -17.26
C THR A 130 4.48 12.43 -18.41
N ALA A 131 4.03 11.21 -18.12
CA ALA A 131 3.74 10.20 -19.13
C ALA A 131 2.67 10.66 -20.13
N GLN A 132 1.67 11.41 -19.66
CA GLN A 132 0.65 12.04 -20.51
C GLN A 132 1.24 13.17 -21.38
N ALA A 133 2.10 14.00 -20.81
CA ALA A 133 2.77 15.08 -21.54
C ALA A 133 3.66 14.53 -22.66
N ASP A 134 4.36 13.42 -22.40
CA ASP A 134 5.25 12.76 -23.35
C ASP A 134 4.50 11.86 -24.38
N GLY A 135 3.18 11.70 -24.22
CA GLY A 135 2.35 10.91 -25.15
C GLY A 135 2.41 9.38 -24.92
N HIS A 136 2.96 8.93 -23.80
CA HIS A 136 3.00 7.51 -23.42
C HIS A 136 1.69 7.00 -22.84
N VAL A 137 0.84 7.91 -22.37
CA VAL A 137 -0.44 7.64 -21.70
C VAL A 137 -1.52 8.55 -22.26
N ASP A 138 -2.73 8.04 -22.40
CA ASP A 138 -3.88 8.78 -22.86
C ASP A 138 -4.19 9.97 -21.94
N ARG A 139 -4.27 11.17 -22.52
CA ARG A 139 -4.58 12.44 -21.82
C ARG A 139 -6.05 12.58 -21.44
N ALA A 140 -6.92 11.69 -21.91
CA ALA A 140 -8.33 11.69 -21.55
C ALA A 140 -8.57 11.29 -20.08
N TRP A 141 -7.62 10.59 -19.47
CA TRP A 141 -7.69 10.21 -18.07
C TRP A 141 -7.31 11.36 -17.12
N GLN A 142 -8.08 11.50 -16.04
CA GLN A 142 -7.57 12.27 -14.90
C GLN A 142 -6.41 11.48 -14.24
N PRO A 143 -5.27 12.08 -13.92
CA PRO A 143 -4.09 11.36 -13.43
C PRO A 143 -4.35 10.49 -12.20
N LEU A 144 -5.13 10.99 -11.24
CA LEU A 144 -5.49 10.23 -10.04
C LEU A 144 -6.38 9.03 -10.35
N ASP A 145 -7.42 9.20 -11.19
CA ASP A 145 -8.35 8.12 -11.54
C ASP A 145 -7.62 7.01 -12.29
N LEU A 146 -6.71 7.38 -13.19
CA LEU A 146 -5.87 6.40 -13.87
C LEU A 146 -4.96 5.67 -12.90
N LEU A 147 -4.28 6.39 -12.00
CA LEU A 147 -3.38 5.79 -11.02
C LEU A 147 -4.12 4.76 -10.14
N VAL A 148 -5.30 5.13 -9.62
CA VAL A 148 -6.15 4.22 -8.81
C VAL A 148 -6.59 3.01 -9.62
N THR A 149 -6.95 3.19 -10.89
CA THR A 149 -7.31 2.08 -11.79
C THR A 149 -6.14 1.13 -12.00
N LEU A 150 -4.95 1.66 -12.27
CA LEU A 150 -3.73 0.86 -12.46
C LEU A 150 -3.31 0.12 -11.18
N LEU A 151 -3.43 0.75 -10.01
CA LEU A 151 -3.25 0.08 -8.72
C LEU A 151 -4.24 -1.08 -8.57
N GLY A 152 -5.51 -0.88 -8.93
CA GLY A 152 -6.52 -1.95 -8.92
C GLY A 152 -6.16 -3.14 -9.80
N ILE A 153 -5.62 -2.90 -11.00
CA ILE A 153 -5.15 -3.95 -11.91
C ILE A 153 -3.98 -4.73 -11.28
N GLY A 154 -2.96 -4.03 -10.76
CA GLY A 154 -1.79 -4.68 -10.15
C GLY A 154 -2.13 -5.47 -8.89
N LEU A 155 -3.13 -5.03 -8.12
CA LEU A 155 -3.59 -5.67 -6.88
C LEU A 155 -4.70 -6.70 -7.10
N ALA A 156 -5.22 -6.87 -8.31
CA ALA A 156 -6.41 -7.69 -8.58
C ALA A 156 -6.29 -9.12 -8.03
N TRP A 157 -5.16 -9.78 -8.25
CA TRP A 157 -4.93 -11.14 -7.75
C TRP A 157 -4.75 -11.20 -6.24
N ALA A 158 -4.18 -10.18 -5.63
CA ALA A 158 -3.99 -10.12 -4.18
C ALA A 158 -5.32 -9.93 -3.41
N HIS A 159 -6.33 -9.32 -4.05
CA HIS A 159 -7.67 -9.15 -3.49
C HIS A 159 -8.65 -10.27 -3.88
N TRP A 160 -8.29 -11.16 -4.80
CA TRP A 160 -9.17 -12.24 -5.21
C TRP A 160 -9.38 -13.25 -4.07
N PRO A 161 -10.63 -13.58 -3.71
CA PRO A 161 -10.94 -14.38 -2.51
C PRO A 161 -10.67 -15.88 -2.67
N ASP A 162 -9.85 -16.29 -3.62
CA ASP A 162 -9.46 -17.68 -3.83
C ASP A 162 -8.15 -17.99 -3.09
N PRO A 163 -8.10 -19.03 -2.24
CA PRO A 163 -6.84 -19.48 -1.62
C PRO A 163 -5.72 -19.77 -2.61
N HIS A 164 -6.06 -20.11 -3.86
CA HIS A 164 -5.11 -20.35 -4.94
C HIS A 164 -4.72 -19.06 -5.71
N ALA A 165 -5.24 -17.90 -5.32
CA ALA A 165 -4.84 -16.62 -5.94
C ALA A 165 -3.37 -16.31 -5.64
N VAL A 166 -2.89 -16.65 -4.45
CA VAL A 166 -1.46 -16.62 -4.11
C VAL A 166 -0.87 -17.99 -4.48
N THR A 167 0.16 -17.99 -5.32
CA THR A 167 0.80 -19.21 -5.81
C THR A 167 2.30 -19.01 -5.90
N ASP A 168 3.05 -20.07 -5.60
CA ASP A 168 4.51 -20.13 -5.77
C ASP A 168 4.91 -20.77 -7.11
N ASP A 169 3.93 -21.16 -7.95
CA ASP A 169 4.21 -21.68 -9.29
C ASP A 169 4.76 -20.57 -10.19
N PRO A 170 6.04 -20.61 -10.59
CA PRO A 170 6.67 -19.53 -11.34
C PRO A 170 6.05 -19.34 -12.72
N THR A 171 5.50 -20.39 -13.32
CA THR A 171 4.84 -20.30 -14.63
C THR A 171 3.53 -19.52 -14.51
N LEU A 172 2.74 -19.80 -13.49
CA LEU A 172 1.48 -19.12 -13.24
C LEU A 172 1.71 -17.66 -12.80
N VAL A 173 2.73 -17.41 -11.98
CA VAL A 173 3.14 -16.05 -11.57
C VAL A 173 3.52 -15.23 -12.81
N ALA A 174 4.38 -15.78 -13.69
CA ALA A 174 4.78 -15.08 -14.92
C ALA A 174 3.60 -14.84 -15.87
N HIS A 175 2.70 -15.80 -16.01
CA HIS A 175 1.49 -15.64 -16.83
C HIS A 175 0.59 -14.51 -16.28
N ARG A 176 0.31 -14.50 -14.99
CA ARG A 176 -0.52 -13.47 -14.35
C ARG A 176 0.12 -12.09 -14.44
N ARG A 177 1.44 -12.00 -14.25
CA ARG A 177 2.19 -10.77 -14.48
C ARG A 177 1.98 -10.23 -15.89
N ALA A 178 2.12 -11.08 -16.90
CA ALA A 178 1.89 -10.68 -18.28
C ALA A 178 0.45 -10.19 -18.53
N VAL A 179 -0.54 -10.81 -17.89
CA VAL A 179 -1.96 -10.38 -17.97
C VAL A 179 -2.15 -8.99 -17.39
N VAL A 180 -1.57 -8.68 -16.22
CA VAL A 180 -1.73 -7.34 -15.60
C VAL A 180 -1.00 -6.27 -16.41
N VAL A 181 0.18 -6.55 -16.97
CA VAL A 181 0.91 -5.63 -17.84
C VAL A 181 0.13 -5.36 -19.12
N GLU A 182 -0.41 -6.39 -19.75
CA GLU A 182 -1.24 -6.25 -20.96
C GLU A 182 -2.52 -5.45 -20.68
N ALA A 183 -3.19 -5.71 -19.56
CA ALA A 183 -4.37 -4.95 -19.14
C ALA A 183 -4.04 -3.46 -18.94
N ALA A 184 -2.96 -3.18 -18.23
CA ALA A 184 -2.47 -1.81 -18.03
C ALA A 184 -2.13 -1.14 -19.37
N THR A 185 -1.44 -1.84 -20.27
CA THR A 185 -1.10 -1.33 -21.62
C THR A 185 -2.34 -0.91 -22.40
N ARG A 186 -3.40 -1.70 -22.35
CA ARG A 186 -4.67 -1.37 -23.03
C ARG A 186 -5.39 -0.18 -22.40
N VAL A 187 -5.32 -0.03 -21.09
CA VAL A 187 -5.96 1.07 -20.36
C VAL A 187 -5.26 2.40 -20.65
N ILE A 188 -3.92 2.41 -20.73
CA ILE A 188 -3.16 3.64 -20.97
C ILE A 188 -3.06 4.02 -22.46
N ALA A 189 -3.44 3.11 -23.37
CA ALA A 189 -3.32 3.34 -24.80
C ALA A 189 -4.20 4.51 -25.26
N THR A 190 -3.63 5.40 -26.06
CA THR A 190 -4.40 6.45 -26.75
C THR A 190 -5.32 5.81 -27.79
N PRO A 191 -6.61 6.20 -27.87
CA PRO A 191 -7.49 5.76 -28.93
C PRO A 191 -6.89 6.13 -30.32
N ALA A 192 -6.95 5.18 -31.25
CA ALA A 192 -6.48 5.40 -32.62
C ALA A 192 -7.36 6.38 -33.40
#